data_b20fcfd843dcb821be8c63affedf7c66
#
_entry.id   b20fcfd843dcb821be8c63affedf7c66
#
_cell.length_a   1.000
_cell.length_b   1.000
_cell.length_c   1.000
_cell.angle_alpha   90.00
_cell.angle_beta   90.00
_cell.angle_gamma   90.00
#
_symmetry.space_group_name_H-M   'P 1'
#
loop_
_entity.id
_entity.type
_entity.pdbx_description
1 polymer ?
#
loop_
_entity_poly.entity_id
_entity_poly.type
_entity_poly.pdbx_seq_one_letter_code
_entity_poly.pdbx_strand_id
1 'polypeptide(L)'
;VVDIVGKYCKHDTKEQIAMTLSNILEHPESYKNNEIWSKLAERLSPTVLAKEFVAYDLREDPLMYKTYGGKFIETLAKQQMNLAMRLPVTVGGALMPDAHAGYGLPIGGVLATDNAVIPYAVGVDIGCRMSLTVFDTKADFLKRYSYQIKEALKNFTHFGMDGGLGFEQEHEVLDREEFRLTPLLKDLQGKAVRQLGSSGGGNHFVEFGEIALQADNVLNLPEGSYVALLSHSGSRGLGAAIAKHYSLLAREVCKLPREAQHFAWLSLDSEEGQEYWMSMNLAGDYARACHERIHLNLSKALGLKPVANVNNHHNFAWKEEIAPGRMAIVHRKGATPAQKGQA
;
A
#
# COMPACT_ATOMS: atom_id res chain seq x y z
N VAL A 1 -16.37 5.32 24.23
CA VAL A 1 -16.80 5.88 25.56
C VAL A 1 -17.80 6.99 25.36
N VAL A 2 -17.50 8.04 24.60
CA VAL A 2 -18.40 9.21 24.41
C VAL A 2 -19.79 8.79 23.94
N ASP A 3 -19.90 7.89 22.95
CA ASP A 3 -21.19 7.41 22.43
C ASP A 3 -21.98 6.59 23.47
N ILE A 4 -21.29 5.81 24.30
CA ILE A 4 -21.93 5.02 25.37
C ILE A 4 -22.49 5.97 26.43
N VAL A 5 -21.67 6.91 26.90
CA VAL A 5 -22.06 7.89 27.90
C VAL A 5 -23.24 8.72 27.40
N GLY A 6 -23.18 9.23 26.17
CA GLY A 6 -24.25 10.05 25.59
C GLY A 6 -25.56 9.30 25.38
N LYS A 7 -25.50 7.97 25.16
CA LYS A 7 -26.70 7.16 24.92
C LYS A 7 -27.34 6.60 26.20
N TYR A 8 -26.52 6.13 27.14
CA TYR A 8 -26.98 5.32 28.27
C TYR A 8 -26.85 6.00 29.65
N CYS A 9 -25.97 7.01 29.80
CA CYS A 9 -25.69 7.66 31.08
C CYS A 9 -26.30 9.08 31.20
N LYS A 10 -27.43 9.33 30.57
CA LYS A 10 -28.05 10.66 30.51
C LYS A 10 -28.50 11.20 31.88
N HIS A 11 -28.70 10.33 32.84
CA HIS A 11 -29.16 10.68 34.21
C HIS A 11 -28.05 10.57 35.25
N ASP A 12 -26.84 10.13 34.86
CA ASP A 12 -25.70 9.98 35.78
C ASP A 12 -24.93 11.30 35.90
N THR A 13 -24.41 11.58 37.09
CA THR A 13 -23.53 12.73 37.30
C THR A 13 -22.13 12.45 36.69
N LYS A 14 -21.38 13.52 36.47
CA LYS A 14 -20.01 13.37 35.95
C LYS A 14 -19.12 12.53 36.86
N GLU A 15 -19.33 12.66 38.19
CA GLU A 15 -18.61 11.92 39.23
C GLU A 15 -18.96 10.42 39.15
N GLN A 16 -20.24 10.09 38.98
CA GLN A 16 -20.71 8.70 38.83
C GLN A 16 -20.14 8.05 37.57
N ILE A 17 -20.14 8.77 36.45
CA ILE A 17 -19.57 8.29 35.21
C ILE A 17 -18.04 8.08 35.34
N ALA A 18 -17.33 9.01 35.96
CA ALA A 18 -15.89 8.92 36.21
C ALA A 18 -15.56 7.72 37.10
N MET A 19 -16.33 7.52 38.16
CA MET A 19 -16.16 6.38 39.08
C MET A 19 -16.41 5.04 38.38
N THR A 20 -17.42 4.96 37.53
CA THR A 20 -17.72 3.76 36.74
C THR A 20 -16.61 3.47 35.74
N LEU A 21 -16.09 4.48 35.05
CA LEU A 21 -14.97 4.33 34.13
C LEU A 21 -13.67 3.91 34.83
N SER A 22 -13.37 4.46 36.02
CA SER A 22 -12.24 4.02 36.85
C SER A 22 -12.39 2.53 37.23
N ASN A 23 -13.55 2.12 37.68
CA ASN A 23 -13.81 0.74 38.04
C ASN A 23 -13.66 -0.21 36.86
N ILE A 24 -14.09 0.21 35.65
CA ILE A 24 -13.92 -0.60 34.43
C ILE A 24 -12.44 -0.70 34.04
N LEU A 25 -11.66 0.37 34.26
CA LEU A 25 -10.21 0.36 34.01
C LEU A 25 -9.47 -0.57 34.97
N GLU A 26 -9.85 -0.58 36.24
CA GLU A 26 -9.22 -1.40 37.28
C GLU A 26 -9.67 -2.86 37.24
N HIS A 27 -10.96 -3.11 36.91
CA HIS A 27 -11.57 -4.43 36.93
C HIS A 27 -12.44 -4.70 35.69
N PRO A 28 -11.85 -4.70 34.46
CA PRO A 28 -12.63 -4.85 33.24
C PRO A 28 -13.38 -6.19 33.17
N GLU A 29 -12.84 -7.26 33.74
CA GLU A 29 -13.46 -8.58 33.75
C GLU A 29 -14.86 -8.58 34.37
N SER A 30 -15.09 -7.75 35.39
CA SER A 30 -16.37 -7.64 36.10
C SER A 30 -17.49 -7.03 35.24
N TYR A 31 -17.13 -6.40 34.14
CA TYR A 31 -18.07 -5.71 33.24
C TYR A 31 -18.27 -6.41 31.88
N LYS A 32 -17.65 -7.58 31.64
CA LYS A 32 -17.80 -8.33 30.37
C LYS A 32 -19.23 -8.68 30.01
N ASN A 33 -20.06 -8.97 31.02
CA ASN A 33 -21.45 -9.32 30.86
C ASN A 33 -22.40 -8.11 31.13
N ASN A 34 -21.88 -6.89 31.24
CA ASN A 34 -22.67 -5.71 31.48
C ASN A 34 -23.29 -5.21 30.17
N GLU A 35 -24.63 -4.99 30.14
CA GLU A 35 -25.35 -4.60 28.92
C GLU A 35 -24.84 -3.32 28.25
N ILE A 36 -24.30 -2.38 29.05
CA ILE A 36 -23.86 -1.06 28.59
C ILE A 36 -22.35 -1.06 28.33
N TRP A 37 -21.57 -1.69 29.20
CA TRP A 37 -20.12 -1.53 29.25
C TRP A 37 -19.32 -2.73 28.71
N SER A 38 -19.99 -3.83 28.34
CA SER A 38 -19.32 -5.05 27.85
C SER A 38 -18.29 -4.79 26.75
N LYS A 39 -18.66 -4.02 25.72
CA LYS A 39 -17.75 -3.69 24.63
C LYS A 39 -16.51 -2.87 25.05
N LEU A 40 -16.63 -2.04 26.09
CA LEU A 40 -15.51 -1.31 26.67
C LEU A 40 -14.66 -2.24 27.54
N ALA A 41 -15.31 -3.06 28.34
CA ALA A 41 -14.68 -4.06 29.19
C ALA A 41 -13.87 -5.08 28.38
N GLU A 42 -14.43 -5.60 27.28
CA GLU A 42 -13.71 -6.49 26.33
C GLU A 42 -12.45 -5.83 25.77
N ARG A 43 -12.50 -4.55 25.44
CA ARG A 43 -11.33 -3.80 24.95
C ARG A 43 -10.27 -3.51 26.01
N LEU A 44 -10.66 -3.46 27.26
CA LEU A 44 -9.79 -3.16 28.41
C LEU A 44 -9.36 -4.41 29.16
N SER A 45 -10.08 -5.54 28.94
CA SER A 45 -9.69 -6.82 29.54
C SER A 45 -8.34 -7.25 29.01
N PRO A 46 -7.42 -7.69 29.89
CA PRO A 46 -6.08 -8.17 29.50
C PRO A 46 -6.10 -9.54 28.83
N THR A 47 -7.15 -9.87 28.07
CA THR A 47 -7.25 -11.11 27.27
C THR A 47 -6.56 -10.97 25.89
N VAL A 48 -5.76 -9.95 25.71
CA VAL A 48 -4.64 -10.08 24.81
C VAL A 48 -3.52 -10.67 25.67
N LEU A 49 -3.29 -11.98 25.61
CA LEU A 49 -1.98 -12.56 25.91
C LEU A 49 -0.97 -11.57 25.35
N ALA A 50 -0.17 -10.97 26.21
CA ALA A 50 0.85 -10.03 25.77
C ALA A 50 1.60 -10.76 24.65
N LYS A 51 1.48 -10.29 23.40
CA LYS A 51 2.13 -10.99 22.28
C LYS A 51 3.60 -11.09 22.65
N GLU A 52 4.13 -12.30 22.56
CA GLU A 52 5.55 -12.50 22.75
C GLU A 52 6.28 -11.61 21.77
N PHE A 53 7.21 -10.82 22.28
CA PHE A 53 8.04 -9.97 21.45
C PHE A 53 9.49 -10.40 21.53
N VAL A 54 10.22 -10.17 20.45
CA VAL A 54 11.67 -10.35 20.41
C VAL A 54 12.31 -8.97 20.27
N ALA A 55 13.28 -8.68 21.12
CA ALA A 55 14.09 -7.47 21.03
C ALA A 55 15.35 -7.75 20.21
N TYR A 56 15.68 -6.83 19.32
CA TYR A 56 16.81 -6.95 18.42
C TYR A 56 17.69 -5.70 18.51
N ASP A 57 19.01 -5.94 18.50
CA ASP A 57 20.00 -4.88 18.34
C ASP A 57 20.31 -4.66 16.85
N LEU A 58 20.71 -3.44 16.55
CA LEU A 58 21.24 -3.11 15.23
C LEU A 58 22.69 -3.54 15.11
N ARG A 59 23.13 -3.89 13.92
CA ARG A 59 24.56 -4.03 13.62
C ARG A 59 25.27 -2.70 13.93
N GLU A 60 26.51 -2.79 14.38
CA GLU A 60 27.34 -1.60 14.61
C GLU A 60 27.53 -0.81 13.31
N ASP A 61 27.92 -1.49 12.24
CA ASP A 61 28.10 -0.90 10.91
C ASP A 61 27.02 -1.34 9.93
N PRO A 62 26.62 -0.47 8.97
CA PRO A 62 25.71 -0.84 7.89
C PRO A 62 26.39 -1.80 6.91
N LEU A 63 25.64 -2.79 6.40
CA LEU A 63 26.13 -3.59 5.28
C LEU A 63 26.36 -2.70 4.05
N MET A 64 27.34 -3.06 3.24
CA MET A 64 27.61 -2.38 1.98
C MET A 64 26.43 -2.51 1.02
N TYR A 65 26.06 -1.43 0.35
CA TYR A 65 24.99 -1.40 -0.64
C TYR A 65 25.36 -0.55 -1.85
N LYS A 66 24.68 -0.80 -2.97
CA LYS A 66 24.91 -0.04 -4.20
C LYS A 66 24.15 1.29 -4.17
N THR A 67 24.79 2.37 -4.57
CA THR A 67 24.17 3.68 -4.73
C THR A 67 24.34 4.14 -6.17
N TYR A 68 23.22 4.38 -6.84
CA TYR A 68 23.17 4.91 -8.19
C TYR A 68 22.90 6.42 -8.14
N GLY A 69 23.66 7.21 -8.89
CA GLY A 69 23.45 8.67 -8.90
C GLY A 69 23.73 9.38 -7.58
N GLY A 70 24.57 8.83 -6.71
CA GLY A 70 24.79 9.27 -5.32
C GLY A 70 25.09 10.76 -5.14
N LYS A 71 25.56 11.47 -6.18
CA LYS A 71 25.83 12.91 -6.17
C LYS A 71 24.53 13.73 -5.99
N PHE A 72 23.39 13.22 -6.46
CA PHE A 72 22.11 13.92 -6.47
C PHE A 72 21.18 13.50 -5.33
N ILE A 73 21.56 12.46 -4.56
CA ILE A 73 20.75 11.94 -3.48
C ILE A 73 21.03 12.73 -2.19
N GLU A 74 19.98 13.21 -1.55
CA GLU A 74 20.05 13.94 -0.30
C GLU A 74 20.60 13.12 0.87
N THR A 75 21.20 13.81 1.84
CA THR A 75 21.83 13.17 2.99
C THR A 75 20.85 12.35 3.83
N LEU A 76 19.62 12.83 4.02
CA LEU A 76 18.62 12.16 4.84
C LEU A 76 18.22 10.79 4.24
N ALA A 77 18.06 10.70 2.93
CA ALA A 77 17.78 9.42 2.25
C ALA A 77 18.92 8.41 2.46
N LYS A 78 20.18 8.87 2.38
CA LYS A 78 21.36 8.03 2.67
C LYS A 78 21.39 7.58 4.14
N GLN A 79 21.05 8.46 5.08
CA GLN A 79 20.97 8.10 6.51
C GLN A 79 19.87 7.05 6.76
N GLN A 80 18.69 7.21 6.15
CA GLN A 80 17.62 6.23 6.24
C GLN A 80 18.05 4.86 5.68
N MET A 81 18.73 4.85 4.53
CA MET A 81 19.24 3.61 3.94
C MET A 81 20.32 2.98 4.83
N ASN A 82 21.28 3.75 5.35
CA ASN A 82 22.29 3.24 6.29
C ASN A 82 21.67 2.59 7.51
N LEU A 83 20.59 3.18 8.05
CA LEU A 83 19.86 2.60 9.18
C LEU A 83 19.18 1.26 8.79
N ALA A 84 18.55 1.19 7.64
CA ALA A 84 17.97 -0.05 7.11
C ALA A 84 19.01 -1.15 6.89
N MET A 85 20.24 -0.77 6.49
CA MET A 85 21.34 -1.72 6.27
C MET A 85 21.97 -2.24 7.58
N ARG A 86 21.61 -1.66 8.75
CA ARG A 86 22.03 -2.13 10.07
C ARG A 86 21.08 -3.16 10.69
N LEU A 87 19.91 -3.41 10.08
CA LEU A 87 18.95 -4.39 10.60
C LEU A 87 19.53 -5.81 10.54
N PRO A 88 19.36 -6.64 11.58
CA PRO A 88 19.90 -8.00 11.59
C PRO A 88 19.34 -8.90 10.47
N VAL A 89 18.14 -8.63 10.00
CA VAL A 89 17.50 -9.38 8.89
C VAL A 89 17.90 -8.89 7.50
N THR A 90 18.58 -7.75 7.38
CA THR A 90 19.01 -7.22 6.09
C THR A 90 20.15 -8.07 5.50
N VAL A 91 20.03 -8.41 4.22
CA VAL A 91 21.01 -9.18 3.47
C VAL A 91 21.58 -8.45 2.25
N GLY A 92 20.99 -7.32 1.87
CA GLY A 92 21.44 -6.49 0.77
C GLY A 92 20.56 -5.27 0.54
N GLY A 93 21.02 -4.36 -0.31
CA GLY A 93 20.25 -3.17 -0.65
C GLY A 93 20.83 -2.35 -1.78
N ALA A 94 20.04 -1.41 -2.26
CA ALA A 94 20.43 -0.42 -3.24
C ALA A 94 19.66 0.89 -3.07
N LEU A 95 20.24 1.99 -3.52
CA LEU A 95 19.63 3.31 -3.53
C LEU A 95 19.60 3.84 -4.97
N MET A 96 18.39 4.16 -5.47
CA MET A 96 18.18 4.58 -6.85
C MET A 96 18.48 6.07 -7.05
N PRO A 97 18.70 6.53 -8.29
CA PRO A 97 19.21 7.88 -8.58
C PRO A 97 18.32 9.03 -8.13
N ASP A 98 17.01 8.81 -8.06
CA ASP A 98 15.98 9.75 -7.64
C ASP A 98 15.62 9.65 -6.15
N ALA A 99 16.42 8.89 -5.38
CA ALA A 99 16.12 8.62 -3.99
C ALA A 99 16.05 9.89 -3.14
N HIS A 100 14.99 9.98 -2.34
CA HIS A 100 14.73 11.07 -1.42
C HIS A 100 14.10 10.58 -0.11
N ALA A 101 14.04 11.46 0.88
CA ALA A 101 13.54 11.09 2.20
C ALA A 101 12.10 10.59 2.15
N GLY A 102 11.86 9.48 2.83
CA GLY A 102 10.55 8.88 3.05
C GLY A 102 10.35 8.54 4.52
N TYR A 103 9.29 7.80 4.82
CA TYR A 103 9.07 7.25 6.15
C TYR A 103 9.64 5.82 6.23
N GLY A 104 10.60 5.58 7.12
CA GLY A 104 11.33 4.30 7.19
C GLY A 104 12.32 4.17 6.01
N LEU A 105 12.10 3.22 5.11
CA LEU A 105 12.90 3.11 3.89
C LEU A 105 12.75 4.38 3.04
N PRO A 106 13.84 4.97 2.52
CA PRO A 106 13.73 6.12 1.62
C PRO A 106 12.95 5.72 0.35
N ILE A 107 12.29 6.70 -0.28
CA ILE A 107 11.73 6.51 -1.62
C ILE A 107 12.91 6.36 -2.58
N GLY A 108 12.84 5.43 -3.54
CA GLY A 108 13.98 4.98 -4.33
C GLY A 108 14.87 3.97 -3.61
N GLY A 109 14.47 3.53 -2.41
CA GLY A 109 15.19 2.49 -1.65
C GLY A 109 14.77 1.08 -2.04
N VAL A 110 15.77 0.19 -2.14
CA VAL A 110 15.60 -1.25 -2.33
C VAL A 110 16.28 -1.97 -1.17
N LEU A 111 15.56 -2.83 -0.46
CA LEU A 111 16.04 -3.53 0.73
C LEU A 111 15.70 -5.02 0.64
N ALA A 112 16.73 -5.86 0.66
CA ALA A 112 16.59 -7.31 0.71
C ALA A 112 16.75 -7.80 2.16
N THR A 113 15.82 -8.63 2.62
CA THR A 113 15.79 -9.20 3.96
C THR A 113 15.67 -10.73 3.90
N ASP A 114 16.18 -11.39 4.92
CA ASP A 114 16.10 -12.83 5.06
C ASP A 114 14.80 -13.21 5.79
N ASN A 115 13.93 -13.93 5.10
CA ASN A 115 12.65 -14.47 5.61
C ASN A 115 11.81 -13.49 6.47
N ALA A 116 11.91 -12.21 6.20
CA ALA A 116 11.27 -11.14 6.95
C ALA A 116 10.64 -10.11 6.03
N VAL A 117 9.43 -9.68 6.34
CA VAL A 117 8.75 -8.59 5.62
C VAL A 117 8.57 -7.39 6.55
N ILE A 118 8.92 -6.21 6.06
CA ILE A 118 8.82 -4.94 6.77
C ILE A 118 7.65 -4.14 6.20
N PRO A 119 6.47 -4.10 6.87
CA PRO A 119 5.29 -3.44 6.30
C PRO A 119 5.52 -1.97 5.94
N TYR A 120 6.29 -1.26 6.75
CA TYR A 120 6.57 0.16 6.51
C TYR A 120 7.61 0.40 5.40
N ALA A 121 8.44 -0.60 5.06
CA ALA A 121 9.36 -0.55 3.92
C ALA A 121 8.63 -0.81 2.58
N VAL A 122 7.51 -1.52 2.60
CA VAL A 122 6.59 -1.60 1.45
C VAL A 122 5.94 -0.23 1.20
N GLY A 123 5.55 0.47 2.26
CA GLY A 123 4.90 1.77 2.21
C GLY A 123 3.40 1.70 2.52
N VAL A 124 2.82 2.88 2.75
CA VAL A 124 1.40 3.01 3.12
C VAL A 124 0.49 2.71 1.93
N ASP A 125 0.89 3.10 0.72
CA ASP A 125 0.17 2.81 -0.51
C ASP A 125 0.73 1.53 -1.16
N ILE A 126 0.33 0.39 -0.60
CA ILE A 126 0.73 -0.94 -1.07
C ILE A 126 0.31 -1.11 -2.53
N GLY A 127 1.23 -1.53 -3.39
CA GLY A 127 0.94 -1.79 -4.79
C GLY A 127 0.69 -0.53 -5.62
N CYS A 128 1.05 0.68 -5.10
CA CYS A 128 1.06 1.89 -5.92
C CYS A 128 1.82 1.63 -7.22
N ARG A 129 1.22 2.02 -8.35
CA ARG A 129 1.71 1.65 -9.68
C ARG A 129 1.44 2.70 -10.73
N MET A 130 2.17 2.55 -11.83
CA MET A 130 1.86 3.19 -13.10
C MET A 130 1.17 2.20 -14.02
N SER A 131 0.18 2.66 -14.79
CA SER A 131 -0.43 1.89 -15.85
C SER A 131 -0.54 2.74 -17.11
N LEU A 132 -0.07 2.22 -18.23
CA LEU A 132 -0.13 2.85 -19.56
C LEU A 132 -0.96 1.97 -20.47
N THR A 133 -2.01 2.55 -21.07
CA THR A 133 -2.77 1.90 -22.17
C THR A 133 -2.55 2.66 -23.46
N VAL A 134 -2.14 1.97 -24.52
CA VAL A 134 -2.01 2.50 -25.88
C VAL A 134 -3.27 2.16 -26.67
N PHE A 135 -3.78 3.12 -27.44
CA PHE A 135 -4.99 2.96 -28.22
C PHE A 135 -4.72 2.94 -29.74
N ASP A 136 -5.53 2.19 -30.47
CA ASP A 136 -5.53 2.19 -31.95
C ASP A 136 -6.11 3.52 -32.50
N THR A 137 -5.41 4.60 -32.17
CA THR A 137 -5.87 5.96 -32.46
C THR A 137 -4.67 6.89 -32.58
N LYS A 138 -4.63 7.70 -33.63
CA LYS A 138 -3.55 8.67 -33.87
C LYS A 138 -3.62 9.83 -32.88
N ALA A 139 -2.48 10.42 -32.58
CA ALA A 139 -2.33 11.48 -31.58
C ALA A 139 -3.14 12.77 -31.86
N ASP A 140 -3.50 13.05 -33.12
CA ASP A 140 -4.35 14.19 -33.47
C ASP A 140 -5.74 14.15 -32.81
N PHE A 141 -6.21 12.97 -32.38
CA PHE A 141 -7.40 12.78 -31.58
C PHE A 141 -7.40 13.66 -30.32
N LEU A 142 -6.26 13.78 -29.62
CA LEU A 142 -6.14 14.55 -28.39
C LEU A 142 -6.55 16.02 -28.58
N LYS A 143 -6.16 16.59 -29.71
CA LYS A 143 -6.46 17.98 -30.05
C LYS A 143 -7.91 18.14 -30.52
N ARG A 144 -8.36 17.22 -31.38
CA ARG A 144 -9.70 17.22 -31.98
C ARG A 144 -10.81 17.02 -30.96
N TYR A 145 -10.60 16.12 -29.99
CA TYR A 145 -11.59 15.72 -28.99
C TYR A 145 -11.23 16.18 -27.56
N SER A 146 -10.47 17.28 -27.44
CA SER A 146 -9.99 17.77 -26.14
C SER A 146 -11.11 18.05 -25.14
N TYR A 147 -12.27 18.53 -25.60
CA TYR A 147 -13.44 18.78 -24.76
C TYR A 147 -14.03 17.44 -24.23
N GLN A 148 -14.25 16.46 -25.12
CA GLN A 148 -14.77 15.14 -24.75
C GLN A 148 -13.85 14.41 -23.78
N ILE A 149 -12.52 14.52 -23.97
CA ILE A 149 -11.52 13.96 -23.07
C ILE A 149 -11.63 14.58 -21.66
N LYS A 150 -11.77 15.91 -21.59
CA LYS A 150 -11.95 16.61 -20.29
C LYS A 150 -13.23 16.17 -19.58
N GLU A 151 -14.35 16.07 -20.31
CA GLU A 151 -15.61 15.60 -19.75
C GLU A 151 -15.54 14.13 -19.33
N ALA A 152 -14.87 13.28 -20.10
CA ALA A 152 -14.67 11.88 -19.76
C ALA A 152 -13.83 11.75 -18.47
N LEU A 153 -12.70 12.45 -18.37
CA LEU A 153 -11.88 12.47 -17.17
C LEU A 153 -12.67 12.95 -15.94
N LYS A 154 -13.48 13.99 -16.09
CA LYS A 154 -14.29 14.54 -15.01
C LYS A 154 -15.40 13.59 -14.53
N ASN A 155 -16.05 12.89 -15.45
CA ASN A 155 -17.23 12.08 -15.16
C ASN A 155 -16.90 10.61 -14.83
N PHE A 156 -15.76 10.08 -15.29
CA PHE A 156 -15.38 8.68 -15.16
C PHE A 156 -14.11 8.44 -14.35
N THR A 157 -13.57 9.47 -13.69
CA THR A 157 -12.53 9.34 -12.68
C THR A 157 -12.99 10.00 -11.37
N HIS A 158 -12.49 9.47 -10.25
CA HIS A 158 -12.72 10.06 -8.94
C HIS A 158 -11.39 10.15 -8.19
N PHE A 159 -11.06 11.34 -7.72
CA PHE A 159 -9.85 11.62 -6.94
C PHE A 159 -10.20 11.93 -5.49
N GLY A 160 -9.23 11.72 -4.60
CA GLY A 160 -9.39 12.00 -3.18
C GLY A 160 -9.43 10.75 -2.32
N MET A 161 -9.45 10.94 -0.99
CA MET A 161 -9.34 9.85 -0.02
C MET A 161 -10.67 9.17 0.28
N ASP A 162 -11.77 9.91 0.18
CA ASP A 162 -13.10 9.45 0.54
C ASP A 162 -13.97 9.27 -0.71
N GLY A 163 -14.80 8.23 -0.67
CA GLY A 163 -15.74 7.95 -1.74
C GLY A 163 -15.15 7.19 -2.93
N GLY A 164 -15.91 7.14 -3.99
CA GLY A 164 -15.63 6.46 -5.25
C GLY A 164 -16.45 7.06 -6.38
N LEU A 165 -16.53 6.35 -7.49
CA LEU A 165 -17.41 6.72 -8.60
C LEU A 165 -18.88 6.66 -8.16
N GLY A 166 -19.73 7.52 -8.72
CA GLY A 166 -21.17 7.57 -8.44
C GLY A 166 -21.96 6.38 -8.98
N PHE A 167 -21.28 5.34 -9.50
CA PHE A 167 -21.84 4.11 -10.04
C PHE A 167 -20.98 2.92 -9.62
N GLU A 168 -21.61 1.76 -9.48
CA GLU A 168 -20.96 0.54 -9.04
C GLU A 168 -19.91 0.05 -10.05
N GLN A 169 -18.85 -0.49 -9.51
CA GLN A 169 -17.78 -1.12 -10.26
C GLN A 169 -17.73 -2.61 -9.89
N GLU A 170 -17.63 -3.45 -10.91
CA GLU A 170 -17.48 -4.90 -10.75
C GLU A 170 -16.06 -5.33 -11.17
N HIS A 171 -15.47 -6.21 -10.40
CA HIS A 171 -14.19 -6.84 -10.73
C HIS A 171 -14.00 -8.08 -9.86
N GLU A 172 -13.43 -9.14 -10.42
CA GLU A 172 -13.17 -10.42 -9.75
C GLU A 172 -12.35 -10.29 -8.46
N VAL A 173 -11.53 -9.25 -8.33
CA VAL A 173 -10.74 -8.99 -7.12
C VAL A 173 -11.62 -8.83 -5.87
N LEU A 174 -12.87 -8.38 -6.02
CA LEU A 174 -13.80 -8.19 -4.90
C LEU A 174 -14.34 -9.50 -4.34
N ASP A 175 -14.28 -10.58 -5.14
CA ASP A 175 -14.78 -11.91 -4.78
C ASP A 175 -13.68 -12.81 -4.22
N ARG A 176 -12.45 -12.29 -4.09
CA ARG A 176 -11.31 -13.03 -3.57
C ARG A 176 -11.57 -13.57 -2.16
N GLU A 177 -11.24 -14.83 -1.93
CA GLU A 177 -11.45 -15.50 -0.65
C GLU A 177 -10.67 -14.85 0.50
N GLU A 178 -9.54 -14.22 0.19
CA GLU A 178 -8.69 -13.52 1.15
C GLU A 178 -9.46 -12.48 1.98
N PHE A 179 -10.50 -11.85 1.41
CA PHE A 179 -11.37 -10.95 2.18
C PHE A 179 -12.09 -11.62 3.35
N ARG A 180 -12.16 -12.96 3.38
CA ARG A 180 -12.85 -13.73 4.43
C ARG A 180 -11.90 -14.31 5.46
N LEU A 181 -10.59 -14.29 5.21
CA LEU A 181 -9.60 -15.02 6.01
C LEU A 181 -9.24 -14.29 7.31
N THR A 182 -9.31 -12.97 7.35
CA THR A 182 -9.05 -12.21 8.57
C THR A 182 -10.18 -11.23 8.90
N PRO A 183 -10.41 -10.92 10.19
CA PRO A 183 -11.40 -9.90 10.58
C PRO A 183 -11.13 -8.55 9.91
N LEU A 184 -9.86 -8.13 9.84
CA LEU A 184 -9.45 -6.89 9.20
C LEU A 184 -9.91 -6.82 7.73
N LEU A 185 -9.61 -7.84 6.94
CA LEU A 185 -9.94 -7.86 5.52
C LEU A 185 -11.45 -7.92 5.29
N LYS A 186 -12.18 -8.67 6.12
CA LYS A 186 -13.64 -8.73 6.09
C LYS A 186 -14.27 -7.36 6.31
N ASP A 187 -13.76 -6.59 7.28
CA ASP A 187 -14.25 -5.24 7.56
C ASP A 187 -13.90 -4.25 6.43
N LEU A 188 -12.84 -4.50 5.69
CA LEU A 188 -12.36 -3.64 4.61
C LEU A 188 -13.03 -3.92 3.26
N GLN A 189 -13.68 -5.08 3.05
CA GLN A 189 -14.28 -5.45 1.77
C GLN A 189 -15.29 -4.40 1.28
N GLY A 190 -16.20 -3.95 2.15
CA GLY A 190 -17.18 -2.92 1.80
C GLY A 190 -16.53 -1.58 1.38
N LYS A 191 -15.37 -1.24 1.94
CA LYS A 191 -14.59 -0.07 1.53
C LYS A 191 -13.92 -0.30 0.16
N ALA A 192 -13.40 -1.50 -0.07
CA ALA A 192 -12.83 -1.87 -1.37
C ALA A 192 -13.88 -1.79 -2.49
N VAL A 193 -15.10 -2.30 -2.26
CA VAL A 193 -16.22 -2.18 -3.21
C VAL A 193 -16.48 -0.72 -3.57
N ARG A 194 -16.61 0.16 -2.59
CA ARG A 194 -16.91 1.59 -2.83
C ARG A 194 -15.80 2.35 -3.54
N GLN A 195 -14.54 1.98 -3.34
CA GLN A 195 -13.39 2.71 -3.87
C GLN A 195 -12.81 2.13 -5.16
N LEU A 196 -13.32 1.00 -5.62
CA LEU A 196 -12.84 0.36 -6.85
C LEU A 196 -12.97 1.33 -8.05
N GLY A 197 -11.94 1.40 -8.87
CA GLY A 197 -11.90 2.27 -10.06
C GLY A 197 -11.76 3.76 -9.75
N SER A 198 -11.56 4.13 -8.48
CA SER A 198 -11.17 5.50 -8.12
C SER A 198 -9.66 5.65 -8.06
N SER A 199 -9.17 6.88 -8.18
CA SER A 199 -7.77 7.25 -7.94
C SER A 199 -7.60 7.91 -6.57
N GLY A 200 -6.37 8.04 -6.08
CA GLY A 200 -6.06 8.65 -4.80
C GLY A 200 -5.95 10.16 -4.84
N GLY A 201 -5.30 10.70 -3.83
CA GLY A 201 -4.85 12.08 -3.76
C GLY A 201 -3.32 12.16 -3.80
N GLY A 202 -2.79 13.35 -3.53
CA GLY A 202 -1.35 13.57 -3.53
C GLY A 202 -0.76 13.52 -4.94
N ASN A 203 0.16 12.59 -5.17
CA ASN A 203 0.85 12.42 -6.46
C ASN A 203 0.09 11.50 -7.45
N HIS A 204 -1.15 11.08 -7.15
CA HIS A 204 -1.95 10.28 -8.07
C HIS A 204 -2.53 11.14 -9.18
N PHE A 205 -2.55 10.61 -10.40
CA PHE A 205 -3.07 11.27 -11.58
C PHE A 205 -3.61 10.29 -12.62
N VAL A 206 -4.40 10.82 -13.54
CA VAL A 206 -4.87 10.13 -14.76
C VAL A 206 -4.80 11.14 -15.89
N GLU A 207 -4.09 10.82 -16.96
CA GLU A 207 -3.88 11.73 -18.06
C GLU A 207 -3.87 11.01 -19.41
N PHE A 208 -4.38 11.71 -20.45
CA PHE A 208 -4.20 11.34 -21.83
C PHE A 208 -2.99 12.06 -22.42
N GLY A 209 -2.20 11.33 -23.17
CA GLY A 209 -1.01 11.84 -23.83
C GLY A 209 -0.73 11.14 -25.15
N GLU A 210 0.34 11.57 -25.78
CA GLU A 210 0.90 10.98 -26.99
C GLU A 210 2.07 10.07 -26.64
N ILE A 211 2.11 8.89 -27.25
CA ILE A 211 3.29 8.01 -27.23
C ILE A 211 3.82 7.83 -28.64
N ALA A 212 5.11 8.11 -28.85
CA ALA A 212 5.81 7.84 -30.09
C ALA A 212 6.55 6.51 -29.99
N LEU A 213 6.21 5.55 -30.83
CA LEU A 213 6.81 4.24 -30.86
C LEU A 213 7.79 4.12 -32.05
N GLN A 214 8.97 3.58 -31.79
CA GLN A 214 9.95 3.24 -32.82
C GLN A 214 9.62 1.86 -33.44
N ALA A 215 10.26 1.53 -34.57
CA ALA A 215 10.01 0.28 -35.29
C ALA A 215 10.28 -1.00 -34.46
N ASP A 216 11.22 -0.95 -33.53
CA ASP A 216 11.67 -2.07 -32.70
C ASP A 216 11.15 -2.00 -31.23
N ASN A 217 9.98 -1.37 -31.04
CA ASN A 217 9.42 -1.20 -29.70
C ASN A 217 8.99 -2.52 -29.05
N VAL A 218 9.09 -2.58 -27.72
CA VAL A 218 8.75 -3.78 -26.92
C VAL A 218 7.24 -4.13 -26.93
N LEU A 219 6.37 -3.23 -27.39
CA LEU A 219 4.92 -3.47 -27.48
C LEU A 219 4.55 -4.22 -28.76
N ASN A 220 5.49 -4.41 -29.69
CA ASN A 220 5.27 -5.02 -31.00
C ASN A 220 4.17 -4.32 -31.82
N LEU A 221 4.01 -3.03 -31.65
CA LEU A 221 3.09 -2.19 -32.41
C LEU A 221 3.87 -1.54 -33.58
N PRO A 222 3.19 -1.20 -34.70
CA PRO A 222 3.82 -0.45 -35.79
C PRO A 222 4.45 0.86 -35.28
N GLU A 223 5.52 1.28 -35.94
CA GLU A 223 6.09 2.61 -35.71
C GLU A 223 5.04 3.69 -35.95
N GLY A 224 4.96 4.65 -35.03
CA GLY A 224 3.98 5.74 -35.15
C GLY A 224 3.70 6.44 -33.84
N SER A 225 2.78 7.39 -33.95
CA SER A 225 2.31 8.19 -32.82
C SER A 225 0.88 7.81 -32.47
N TYR A 226 0.66 7.46 -31.21
CA TYR A 226 -0.60 6.91 -30.71
C TYR A 226 -1.13 7.73 -29.54
N VAL A 227 -2.45 7.71 -29.35
CA VAL A 227 -3.05 8.14 -28.08
C VAL A 227 -2.71 7.12 -27.01
N ALA A 228 -2.33 7.61 -25.83
CA ALA A 228 -2.11 6.81 -24.66
C ALA A 228 -2.83 7.39 -23.44
N LEU A 229 -3.23 6.51 -22.53
CA LEU A 229 -3.76 6.85 -21.21
C LEU A 229 -2.77 6.36 -20.17
N LEU A 230 -2.26 7.30 -19.36
CA LEU A 230 -1.36 7.02 -18.25
C LEU A 230 -2.06 7.31 -16.93
N SER A 231 -1.94 6.40 -15.98
CA SER A 231 -2.45 6.61 -14.63
C SER A 231 -1.44 6.21 -13.57
N HIS A 232 -1.43 6.97 -12.48
CA HIS A 232 -0.72 6.69 -11.25
C HIS A 232 -1.74 6.60 -10.12
N SER A 233 -1.85 5.44 -9.50
CA SER A 233 -2.79 5.17 -8.41
C SER A 233 -2.31 3.96 -7.61
N GLY A 234 -3.01 3.62 -6.52
CA GLY A 234 -2.66 2.52 -5.64
C GLY A 234 -3.87 1.78 -5.06
N SER A 235 -3.64 1.10 -3.94
CA SER A 235 -4.63 0.24 -3.29
C SER A 235 -5.65 0.97 -2.43
N ARG A 236 -5.70 2.29 -2.51
CA ARG A 236 -6.70 3.12 -1.85
C ARG A 236 -6.74 2.88 -0.33
N GLY A 237 -7.91 3.03 0.27
CA GLY A 237 -8.10 2.84 1.69
C GLY A 237 -7.93 1.40 2.16
N LEU A 238 -7.98 0.40 1.27
CA LEU A 238 -7.68 -0.99 1.56
C LEU A 238 -6.21 -1.14 1.97
N GLY A 239 -5.28 -0.80 1.09
CA GLY A 239 -3.84 -0.93 1.37
C GLY A 239 -3.37 -0.05 2.51
N ALA A 240 -3.89 1.18 2.62
CA ALA A 240 -3.55 2.07 3.72
C ALA A 240 -3.94 1.50 5.09
N ALA A 241 -5.11 0.85 5.20
CA ALA A 241 -5.54 0.19 6.43
C ALA A 241 -4.70 -1.05 6.75
N ILE A 242 -4.38 -1.87 5.76
CA ILE A 242 -3.49 -3.03 5.88
C ILE A 242 -2.10 -2.57 6.36
N ALA A 243 -1.50 -1.60 5.69
CA ALA A 243 -0.19 -1.08 6.05
C ALA A 243 -0.14 -0.54 7.48
N LYS A 244 -1.18 0.21 7.89
CA LYS A 244 -1.29 0.72 9.27
C LYS A 244 -1.37 -0.40 10.29
N HIS A 245 -2.26 -1.37 10.08
CA HIS A 245 -2.48 -2.48 11.01
C HIS A 245 -1.20 -3.29 11.22
N TYR A 246 -0.60 -3.79 10.15
CA TYR A 246 0.58 -4.66 10.25
C TYR A 246 1.86 -3.90 10.60
N SER A 247 1.96 -2.60 10.32
CA SER A 247 3.07 -1.80 10.85
C SER A 247 3.02 -1.61 12.36
N LEU A 248 1.82 -1.49 12.94
CA LEU A 248 1.65 -1.46 14.40
C LEU A 248 1.95 -2.84 15.00
N LEU A 249 1.40 -3.88 14.43
CA LEU A 249 1.62 -5.25 14.86
C LEU A 249 3.11 -5.63 14.80
N ALA A 250 3.81 -5.28 13.73
CA ALA A 250 5.25 -5.52 13.62
C ALA A 250 6.02 -4.85 14.77
N ARG A 251 5.66 -3.62 15.16
CA ARG A 251 6.28 -2.94 16.31
C ARG A 251 5.95 -3.57 17.67
N GLU A 252 4.84 -4.29 17.76
CA GLU A 252 4.47 -5.02 18.98
C GLU A 252 5.34 -6.27 19.15
N VAL A 253 5.56 -7.04 18.08
CA VAL A 253 6.28 -8.32 18.14
C VAL A 253 7.78 -8.20 17.90
N CYS A 254 8.23 -7.17 17.17
CA CYS A 254 9.64 -6.91 16.86
C CYS A 254 10.06 -5.58 17.50
N LYS A 255 10.80 -5.65 18.62
CA LYS A 255 11.28 -4.47 19.32
C LYS A 255 12.64 -4.07 18.80
N LEU A 256 12.71 -2.86 18.26
CA LEU A 256 13.92 -2.23 17.77
C LEU A 256 14.24 -0.95 18.56
N PRO A 257 15.50 -0.48 18.55
CA PRO A 257 15.85 0.85 19.02
C PRO A 257 14.95 1.93 18.41
N ARG A 258 14.72 3.01 19.14
CA ARG A 258 13.75 4.05 18.79
C ARG A 258 13.92 4.59 17.36
N GLU A 259 15.18 4.80 16.94
CA GLU A 259 15.50 5.29 15.59
C GLU A 259 15.09 4.32 14.48
N ALA A 260 15.07 3.00 14.76
CA ALA A 260 14.78 1.95 13.79
C ALA A 260 13.35 1.37 13.90
N GLN A 261 12.52 1.84 14.83
CA GLN A 261 11.19 1.25 15.08
C GLN A 261 10.27 1.16 13.84
N HIS A 262 10.50 2.02 12.84
CA HIS A 262 9.79 1.98 11.56
C HIS A 262 10.21 0.80 10.67
N PHE A 263 11.31 0.13 11.00
CA PHE A 263 11.79 -1.05 10.29
C PHE A 263 11.42 -2.36 11.00
N ALA A 264 10.54 -2.31 12.01
CA ALA A 264 10.02 -3.52 12.62
C ALA A 264 9.42 -4.44 11.56
N TRP A 265 9.74 -5.72 11.64
CA TRP A 265 9.37 -6.73 10.65
C TRP A 265 8.50 -7.84 11.25
N LEU A 266 7.89 -8.58 10.35
CA LEU A 266 7.18 -9.84 10.62
C LEU A 266 7.97 -10.97 9.96
N SER A 267 8.25 -12.04 10.70
CA SER A 267 8.82 -13.25 10.13
C SER A 267 7.81 -13.93 9.22
N LEU A 268 8.22 -14.40 8.05
CA LEU A 268 7.33 -15.17 7.18
C LEU A 268 7.06 -16.60 7.70
N ASP A 269 7.72 -17.03 8.77
CA ASP A 269 7.39 -18.26 9.48
C ASP A 269 6.29 -18.05 10.53
N SER A 270 5.94 -16.80 10.86
CA SER A 270 4.86 -16.48 11.79
C SER A 270 3.51 -16.32 11.08
N GLU A 271 2.43 -16.51 11.83
CA GLU A 271 1.06 -16.30 11.35
C GLU A 271 0.87 -14.85 10.87
N GLU A 272 1.33 -13.88 11.67
CA GLU A 272 1.25 -12.45 11.34
C GLU A 272 1.98 -12.10 10.04
N GLY A 273 3.13 -12.72 9.81
CA GLY A 273 3.91 -12.54 8.58
C GLY A 273 3.20 -13.10 7.36
N GLN A 274 2.59 -14.27 7.48
CA GLN A 274 1.81 -14.90 6.43
C GLN A 274 0.53 -14.11 6.13
N GLU A 275 -0.19 -13.67 7.17
CA GLU A 275 -1.37 -12.82 7.01
C GLU A 275 -1.04 -11.49 6.31
N TYR A 276 0.06 -10.83 6.73
CA TYR A 276 0.49 -9.61 6.07
C TYR A 276 0.89 -9.86 4.62
N TRP A 277 1.64 -10.93 4.34
CA TRP A 277 2.06 -11.28 2.98
C TRP A 277 0.85 -11.48 2.05
N MET A 278 -0.14 -12.23 2.51
CA MET A 278 -1.41 -12.44 1.80
C MET A 278 -2.17 -11.12 1.59
N SER A 279 -2.32 -10.32 2.65
CA SER A 279 -3.03 -9.03 2.60
C SER A 279 -2.35 -8.03 1.68
N MET A 280 -1.02 -8.00 1.65
CA MET A 280 -0.21 -7.17 0.75
C MET A 280 -0.44 -7.56 -0.71
N ASN A 281 -0.46 -8.87 -1.02
CA ASN A 281 -0.73 -9.36 -2.37
C ASN A 281 -2.15 -9.00 -2.81
N LEU A 282 -3.15 -9.19 -1.95
CA LEU A 282 -4.53 -8.77 -2.23
C LEU A 282 -4.60 -7.25 -2.53
N ALA A 283 -3.91 -6.42 -1.74
CA ALA A 283 -3.86 -4.97 -1.97
C ALA A 283 -3.18 -4.62 -3.31
N GLY A 284 -2.14 -5.36 -3.71
CA GLY A 284 -1.49 -5.22 -5.01
C GLY A 284 -2.42 -5.56 -6.18
N ASP A 285 -3.16 -6.66 -6.08
CA ASP A 285 -4.16 -7.06 -7.09
C ASP A 285 -5.32 -6.07 -7.15
N TYR A 286 -5.77 -5.57 -5.99
CA TYR A 286 -6.79 -4.54 -5.92
C TYR A 286 -6.34 -3.20 -6.56
N ALA A 287 -5.08 -2.79 -6.34
CA ALA A 287 -4.52 -1.62 -7.01
C ALA A 287 -4.52 -1.79 -8.53
N ARG A 288 -4.17 -2.99 -9.05
CA ARG A 288 -4.28 -3.32 -10.48
C ARG A 288 -5.71 -3.18 -10.97
N ALA A 289 -6.67 -3.76 -10.27
CA ALA A 289 -8.08 -3.68 -10.61
C ALA A 289 -8.60 -2.23 -10.65
N CYS A 290 -8.14 -1.35 -9.75
CA CYS A 290 -8.48 0.07 -9.81
C CYS A 290 -8.05 0.71 -11.15
N HIS A 291 -6.82 0.45 -11.60
CA HIS A 291 -6.32 0.95 -12.88
C HIS A 291 -7.09 0.36 -14.07
N GLU A 292 -7.35 -0.94 -14.06
CA GLU A 292 -8.13 -1.62 -15.11
C GLU A 292 -9.54 -0.99 -15.25
N ARG A 293 -10.19 -0.68 -14.13
CA ARG A 293 -11.49 0.00 -14.13
C ARG A 293 -11.41 1.44 -14.62
N ILE A 294 -10.41 2.23 -14.18
CA ILE A 294 -10.18 3.59 -14.66
C ILE A 294 -10.00 3.59 -16.19
N HIS A 295 -9.10 2.74 -16.69
CA HIS A 295 -8.79 2.67 -18.11
C HIS A 295 -9.97 2.17 -18.95
N LEU A 296 -10.69 1.15 -18.45
CA LEU A 296 -11.88 0.62 -19.13
C LEU A 296 -12.99 1.67 -19.22
N ASN A 297 -13.29 2.38 -18.14
CA ASN A 297 -14.33 3.40 -18.11
C ASN A 297 -14.04 4.54 -19.10
N LEU A 298 -12.82 5.05 -19.10
CA LEU A 298 -12.39 6.12 -19.99
C LEU A 298 -12.34 5.65 -21.47
N SER A 299 -11.87 4.43 -21.73
CA SER A 299 -11.86 3.84 -23.06
C SER A 299 -13.27 3.74 -23.62
N LYS A 300 -14.22 3.22 -22.84
CA LYS A 300 -15.64 3.12 -23.23
C LYS A 300 -16.27 4.48 -23.47
N ALA A 301 -16.02 5.45 -22.57
CA ALA A 301 -16.58 6.80 -22.67
C ALA A 301 -16.14 7.54 -23.94
N LEU A 302 -14.94 7.25 -24.43
CA LEU A 302 -14.36 7.90 -25.61
C LEU A 302 -14.38 7.02 -26.88
N GLY A 303 -14.89 5.79 -26.80
CA GLY A 303 -14.90 4.84 -27.91
C GLY A 303 -13.50 4.42 -28.38
N LEU A 304 -12.51 4.46 -27.48
CA LEU A 304 -11.12 4.11 -27.76
C LEU A 304 -10.89 2.60 -27.63
N LYS A 305 -10.16 2.02 -28.61
CA LYS A 305 -9.83 0.60 -28.63
C LYS A 305 -8.40 0.38 -28.11
N PRO A 306 -8.21 -0.28 -26.93
CA PRO A 306 -6.89 -0.61 -26.43
C PRO A 306 -6.16 -1.61 -27.35
N VAL A 307 -4.87 -1.41 -27.61
CA VAL A 307 -4.00 -2.31 -28.37
C VAL A 307 -2.80 -2.81 -27.57
N ALA A 308 -2.43 -2.11 -26.51
CA ALA A 308 -1.41 -2.57 -25.56
C ALA A 308 -1.67 -1.98 -24.18
N ASN A 309 -1.22 -2.69 -23.15
CA ASN A 309 -1.18 -2.20 -21.76
C ASN A 309 0.12 -2.63 -21.11
N VAL A 310 0.76 -1.70 -20.42
CA VAL A 310 1.95 -1.95 -19.58
C VAL A 310 1.66 -1.39 -18.20
N ASN A 311 1.93 -2.16 -17.17
CA ASN A 311 1.79 -1.69 -15.80
C ASN A 311 2.83 -2.33 -14.89
N ASN A 312 3.29 -1.58 -13.90
CA ASN A 312 4.24 -2.07 -12.91
C ASN A 312 4.09 -1.32 -11.60
N HIS A 313 4.20 -2.03 -10.47
CA HIS A 313 4.12 -1.41 -9.17
C HIS A 313 5.51 -1.11 -8.59
N HIS A 314 5.58 -0.06 -7.77
CA HIS A 314 6.81 0.50 -7.22
C HIS A 314 6.82 0.63 -5.69
N ASN A 315 5.75 0.14 -5.01
CA ASN A 315 5.66 0.02 -3.55
C ASN A 315 5.20 -1.40 -3.20
N PHE A 316 6.16 -2.32 -3.07
CA PHE A 316 5.84 -3.73 -2.85
C PHE A 316 7.02 -4.50 -2.26
N ALA A 317 6.80 -5.77 -1.91
CA ALA A 317 7.84 -6.73 -1.58
C ALA A 317 7.67 -8.01 -2.41
N TRP A 318 8.79 -8.55 -2.87
CA TRP A 318 8.85 -9.76 -3.71
C TRP A 318 9.76 -10.81 -3.10
N LYS A 319 9.44 -12.08 -3.32
CA LYS A 319 10.38 -13.18 -3.12
C LYS A 319 11.26 -13.28 -4.37
N GLU A 320 12.54 -12.96 -4.25
CA GLU A 320 13.47 -12.93 -5.37
C GLU A 320 14.75 -13.69 -5.04
N GLU A 321 15.33 -14.32 -6.05
CA GLU A 321 16.67 -14.90 -5.96
C GLU A 321 17.69 -13.78 -6.16
N ILE A 322 18.39 -13.41 -5.10
CA ILE A 322 19.39 -12.32 -5.11
C ILE A 322 20.80 -12.79 -5.40
N ALA A 323 21.04 -14.09 -5.31
CA ALA A 323 22.27 -14.80 -5.70
C ALA A 323 21.90 -16.27 -5.91
N PRO A 324 22.71 -17.06 -6.65
CA PRO A 324 22.42 -18.47 -6.92
C PRO A 324 22.06 -19.25 -5.65
N GLY A 325 20.84 -19.78 -5.60
CA GLY A 325 20.28 -20.52 -4.46
C GLY A 325 19.91 -19.68 -3.23
N ARG A 326 20.01 -18.34 -3.30
CA ARG A 326 19.71 -17.45 -2.16
C ARG A 326 18.46 -16.63 -2.43
N MET A 327 17.34 -17.04 -1.85
CA MET A 327 16.10 -16.29 -1.87
C MET A 327 16.10 -15.18 -0.81
N ALA A 328 15.48 -14.06 -1.11
CA ALA A 328 15.28 -12.95 -0.17
C ALA A 328 13.92 -12.29 -0.40
N ILE A 329 13.45 -11.54 0.60
CA ILE A 329 12.31 -10.65 0.47
C ILE A 329 12.83 -9.27 0.07
N VAL A 330 12.59 -8.88 -1.16
CA VAL A 330 13.09 -7.61 -1.73
C VAL A 330 12.00 -6.56 -1.69
N HIS A 331 12.15 -5.61 -0.78
CA HIS A 331 11.26 -4.45 -0.66
C HIS A 331 11.71 -3.37 -1.64
N ARG A 332 10.77 -2.79 -2.36
CA ARG A 332 10.98 -1.59 -3.19
C ARG A 332 9.97 -0.54 -2.82
N LYS A 333 10.46 0.65 -2.53
CA LYS A 333 9.64 1.82 -2.21
C LYS A 333 9.97 2.94 -3.17
N GLY A 334 9.02 3.27 -4.06
CA GLY A 334 9.28 4.19 -5.18
C GLY A 334 10.33 3.66 -6.16
N ALA A 335 10.48 2.34 -6.26
CA ALA A 335 11.41 1.68 -7.17
C ALA A 335 10.72 0.47 -7.83
N THR A 336 11.01 0.25 -9.10
CA THR A 336 10.40 -0.79 -9.92
C THR A 336 11.41 -1.88 -10.27
N PRO A 337 11.05 -3.16 -10.28
CA PRO A 337 11.86 -4.19 -10.91
C PRO A 337 12.13 -3.83 -12.39
N ALA A 338 13.38 -3.91 -12.82
CA ALA A 338 13.81 -3.55 -14.18
C ALA A 338 14.83 -4.57 -14.70
N GLN A 339 14.46 -5.83 -14.70
CA GLN A 339 15.30 -6.88 -15.28
C GLN A 339 15.13 -6.93 -16.80
N LYS A 340 16.11 -7.54 -17.51
CA LYS A 340 16.05 -7.72 -18.95
C LYS A 340 14.74 -8.43 -19.35
N GLY A 341 13.95 -7.81 -20.21
CA GLY A 341 12.66 -8.33 -20.67
C GLY A 341 11.45 -7.99 -19.76
N GLN A 342 11.66 -7.20 -18.71
CA GLN A 342 10.56 -6.58 -17.96
C GLN A 342 10.33 -5.16 -18.49
N ALA A 343 9.09 -4.89 -18.86
CA ALA A 343 8.65 -3.56 -19.29
C ALA A 343 8.17 -2.73 -18.07
#